data_1ba7abe4f39a60e39952d1b8963d9256
#
_entry.id   1ba7abe4f39a60e39952d1b8963d9256
#
_cell.length_a   1.000
_cell.length_b   1.000
_cell.length_c   1.000
_cell.angle_alpha   90.00
_cell.angle_beta   90.00
_cell.angle_gamma   90.00
#
_symmetry.space_group_name_H-M   'P 1'
#
loop_
_entity.id
_entity.type
_entity.pdbx_description
1 polymer ?
#
loop_
_entity_poly.entity_id
_entity_poly.type
_entity_poly.pdbx_seq_one_letter_code
_entity_poly.pdbx_strand_id
1 'polypeptide(L)'
;MKKAIVILAGVGLAWGNCWASEPAWQEISRGMVNVKTAYFKPDNPKIIYIGTEQGIYKTEDGGDSWRKILSLRGDRHNVNYLAPGVLDRKTVYAATGGGLFVSTNEGQRWTRVFKGRNSFETDCSALLLMPDRIYLGTQCGLFFSKDNGRSWHKTPGKLGNSRIFNFAYLPKDPDCLYLACADGVFQSVNKGKDWKRIFIAHPVEKDSGLGEEDEDRDEEERYSALRYIAINPHNPDELYLATSRGVYKGKDRGRSWELLTEYGLLSRAAQFLLFSDKSGLFAASKSGVFSYGNARWRELSFNLSSHYVNSLALDKNANLYACTEKGLYRMSPDHDGMPGRQDIIAEYSKGEPEIQEVQRQAIKYAEVSPEKISFWRKQAAVKAVLPKLSAGIGRDTGDLWHWEGGSTTKLYDDVLIKGRDTLDWDVTLSWDLSELIWNNDQTSIDARSRLMVQLRDDLLDEVNKLYFERIRVRMEMDSLQIEDRKKRFEKELRLRELTAALDALTGGYFSNQIQRDYI
;
A
#
# COMPACT_ATOMS: atom_id res chain seq x y z
N MET A 1 4.46 64.25 59.51
CA MET A 1 4.75 63.91 58.10
C MET A 1 5.33 62.51 58.05
N LYS A 2 4.50 61.50 57.83
CA LYS A 2 4.94 60.13 57.70
C LYS A 2 4.73 59.73 56.23
N LYS A 3 5.81 59.41 55.48
CA LYS A 3 5.79 58.92 54.14
C LYS A 3 5.52 57.39 54.21
N ALA A 4 4.40 56.97 53.65
CA ALA A 4 4.09 55.54 53.44
C ALA A 4 4.79 55.07 52.15
N ILE A 5 5.63 54.06 52.28
CA ILE A 5 6.24 53.36 51.16
C ILE A 5 5.29 52.19 50.79
N VAL A 6 4.70 52.27 49.61
CA VAL A 6 3.93 51.17 49.03
C VAL A 6 4.90 50.22 48.32
N ILE A 7 5.05 49.01 48.84
CA ILE A 7 5.78 47.92 48.21
C ILE A 7 4.80 47.20 47.26
N LEU A 8 4.93 47.41 45.96
CA LEU A 8 4.27 46.59 44.94
C LEU A 8 5.00 45.27 44.83
N ALA A 9 4.42 44.24 45.42
CA ALA A 9 4.84 42.85 45.18
C ALA A 9 4.37 42.45 43.78
N GLY A 10 5.29 42.42 42.83
CA GLY A 10 5.07 41.87 41.49
C GLY A 10 4.94 40.35 41.60
N VAL A 11 3.71 39.86 41.44
CA VAL A 11 3.45 38.43 41.22
C VAL A 11 3.87 38.10 39.78
N GLY A 12 5.10 37.64 39.62
CA GLY A 12 5.55 37.05 38.38
C GLY A 12 4.80 35.74 38.13
N LEU A 13 3.73 35.77 37.34
CA LEU A 13 3.16 34.61 36.71
C LEU A 13 4.23 34.03 35.77
N ALA A 14 4.98 33.06 36.26
CA ALA A 14 5.76 32.18 35.41
C ALA A 14 4.77 31.36 34.55
N TRP A 15 4.53 31.86 33.36
CA TRP A 15 3.94 31.03 32.30
C TRP A 15 4.98 29.98 31.93
N GLY A 16 4.93 28.88 32.63
CA GLY A 16 5.59 27.66 32.18
C GLY A 16 4.96 27.29 30.85
N ASN A 17 5.65 27.61 29.76
CA ASN A 17 5.38 27.02 28.47
C ASN A 17 5.57 25.52 28.60
N CYS A 18 4.50 24.82 28.94
CA CYS A 18 4.41 23.37 28.79
C CYS A 18 4.29 23.12 27.28
N TRP A 19 5.45 23.15 26.61
CA TRP A 19 5.56 22.67 25.26
C TRP A 19 5.31 21.17 25.36
N ALA A 20 4.10 20.73 25.02
CA ALA A 20 3.87 19.31 24.78
C ALA A 20 4.80 18.92 23.64
N SER A 21 5.90 18.26 23.98
CA SER A 21 6.85 17.78 22.99
C SER A 21 6.13 16.78 22.11
N GLU A 22 6.18 17.02 20.79
CA GLU A 22 5.66 16.07 19.80
C GLU A 22 6.25 14.67 20.02
N PRO A 23 5.52 13.59 19.69
CA PRO A 23 6.05 12.24 19.78
C PRO A 23 7.25 12.14 18.83
N ALA A 24 8.42 12.35 19.35
CA ALA A 24 9.66 12.33 18.60
C ALA A 24 10.24 10.92 18.63
N TRP A 25 10.66 10.46 17.48
CA TRP A 25 11.46 9.24 17.40
C TRP A 25 12.86 9.51 17.94
N GLN A 26 13.27 8.71 18.89
CA GLN A 26 14.62 8.74 19.45
C GLN A 26 15.44 7.58 18.90
N GLU A 27 16.56 7.86 18.27
CA GLU A 27 17.51 6.82 17.87
C GLU A 27 18.16 6.19 19.10
N ILE A 28 18.12 4.85 19.16
CA ILE A 28 18.72 4.07 20.26
C ILE A 28 19.83 3.12 19.79
N SER A 29 20.02 2.95 18.50
CA SER A 29 21.02 2.03 17.92
C SER A 29 22.39 2.65 17.67
N ARG A 30 22.55 3.96 17.81
CA ARG A 30 23.80 4.72 17.68
C ARG A 30 24.68 4.31 16.49
N GLY A 31 24.17 4.53 15.28
CA GLY A 31 24.92 4.33 14.04
C GLY A 31 24.94 2.89 13.52
N MET A 32 24.12 2.00 14.06
CA MET A 32 23.85 0.71 13.40
C MET A 32 22.90 0.91 12.23
N VAL A 33 23.26 0.30 11.11
CA VAL A 33 22.49 0.43 9.86
C VAL A 33 21.77 -0.88 9.53
N ASN A 34 20.71 -0.78 8.71
CA ASN A 34 19.93 -1.91 8.19
C ASN A 34 19.40 -2.84 9.28
N VAL A 35 18.72 -2.25 10.29
CA VAL A 35 18.00 -3.02 11.30
C VAL A 35 16.74 -3.61 10.66
N LYS A 36 16.66 -4.95 10.60
CA LYS A 36 15.54 -5.68 9.99
C LYS A 36 14.47 -6.08 11.00
N THR A 37 14.87 -6.42 12.21
CA THR A 37 13.98 -6.94 13.25
C THR A 37 14.53 -6.61 14.63
N ALA A 38 13.62 -6.45 15.60
CA ALA A 38 13.97 -6.27 17.01
C ALA A 38 13.14 -7.21 17.89
N TYR A 39 13.75 -7.72 18.94
CA TYR A 39 13.10 -8.51 19.98
C TYR A 39 13.40 -7.93 21.36
N PHE A 40 12.37 -7.67 22.15
CA PHE A 40 12.44 -7.13 23.50
C PHE A 40 12.17 -8.24 24.50
N LYS A 41 13.06 -8.41 25.49
CA LYS A 41 12.87 -9.41 26.52
C LYS A 41 11.70 -9.00 27.43
N PRO A 42 10.62 -9.82 27.56
CA PRO A 42 9.43 -9.42 28.32
C PRO A 42 9.69 -9.11 29.79
N ASP A 43 10.66 -9.80 30.41
CA ASP A 43 10.99 -9.63 31.82
C ASP A 43 11.84 -8.39 32.08
N ASN A 44 12.64 -7.96 31.10
CA ASN A 44 13.50 -6.80 31.22
C ASN A 44 13.56 -6.04 29.87
N PRO A 45 12.80 -4.95 29.71
CA PRO A 45 12.74 -4.21 28.45
C PRO A 45 14.05 -3.47 28.09
N LYS A 46 15.02 -3.39 29.02
CA LYS A 46 16.37 -2.89 28.72
C LYS A 46 17.18 -3.87 27.89
N ILE A 47 16.82 -5.17 27.92
CA ILE A 47 17.46 -6.18 27.09
C ILE A 47 16.78 -6.24 25.74
N ILE A 48 17.51 -5.80 24.73
CA ILE A 48 17.02 -5.73 23.35
C ILE A 48 17.98 -6.51 22.45
N TYR A 49 17.43 -7.30 21.55
CA TYR A 49 18.16 -7.95 20.47
C TYR A 49 17.75 -7.33 19.15
N ILE A 50 18.71 -6.95 18.31
CA ILE A 50 18.44 -6.49 16.96
C ILE A 50 19.13 -7.37 15.94
N GLY A 51 18.39 -7.66 14.88
CA GLY A 51 18.90 -8.35 13.70
C GLY A 51 19.19 -7.34 12.59
N THR A 52 20.40 -7.43 12.07
CA THR A 52 20.91 -6.58 10.98
C THR A 52 21.43 -7.44 9.84
N GLU A 53 21.87 -6.81 8.76
CA GLU A 53 22.60 -7.50 7.69
C GLU A 53 23.96 -8.04 8.11
N GLN A 54 24.53 -7.54 9.20
CA GLN A 54 25.87 -7.94 9.70
C GLN A 54 25.83 -8.97 10.82
N GLY A 55 24.64 -9.33 11.31
CA GLY A 55 24.46 -10.25 12.42
C GLY A 55 23.52 -9.75 13.49
N ILE A 56 23.67 -10.30 14.71
CA ILE A 56 22.82 -9.96 15.84
C ILE A 56 23.61 -9.14 16.85
N TYR A 57 22.99 -8.06 17.32
CA TYR A 57 23.50 -7.23 18.41
C TYR A 57 22.55 -7.31 19.61
N LYS A 58 23.09 -7.19 20.80
CA LYS A 58 22.35 -7.18 22.06
C LYS A 58 22.76 -5.96 22.87
N THR A 59 21.77 -5.31 23.48
CA THR A 59 21.96 -4.35 24.56
C THR A 59 21.37 -4.88 25.86
N GLU A 60 21.91 -4.46 27.02
CA GLU A 60 21.42 -4.79 28.37
C GLU A 60 21.04 -3.52 29.16
N ASP A 61 21.27 -2.34 28.58
CA ASP A 61 21.08 -1.01 29.17
C ASP A 61 20.04 -0.15 28.46
N GLY A 62 19.25 -0.75 27.53
CA GLY A 62 18.18 -0.04 26.82
C GLY A 62 18.64 0.68 25.58
N GLY A 63 19.85 0.39 25.08
CA GLY A 63 20.39 0.95 23.85
C GLY A 63 21.56 1.89 24.04
N ASP A 64 22.03 2.08 25.30
CA ASP A 64 23.19 2.92 25.58
C ASP A 64 24.49 2.28 25.08
N SER A 65 24.62 0.96 25.23
CA SER A 65 25.71 0.17 24.65
C SER A 65 25.21 -1.07 23.92
N TRP A 66 25.91 -1.47 22.87
CA TRP A 66 25.58 -2.62 22.05
C TRP A 66 26.77 -3.55 21.87
N ARG A 67 26.51 -4.85 21.97
CA ARG A 67 27.49 -5.89 21.74
C ARG A 67 27.04 -6.81 20.62
N LYS A 68 27.90 -7.06 19.64
CA LYS A 68 27.66 -8.07 18.62
C LYS A 68 27.80 -9.48 19.21
N ILE A 69 26.75 -10.27 19.14
CA ILE A 69 26.65 -11.61 19.73
C ILE A 69 26.62 -12.75 18.71
N LEU A 70 26.29 -12.43 17.45
CA LEU A 70 26.39 -13.37 16.33
C LEU A 70 26.92 -12.61 15.10
N SER A 71 28.03 -13.13 14.54
CA SER A 71 28.52 -12.68 13.22
C SER A 71 28.22 -13.73 12.20
N LEU A 72 27.54 -13.32 11.13
CA LEU A 72 27.28 -14.17 9.98
C LEU A 72 28.34 -13.87 8.90
N ARG A 73 28.83 -14.89 8.22
CA ARG A 73 29.82 -14.78 7.13
C ARG A 73 29.22 -15.34 5.84
N GLY A 74 29.56 -14.74 4.68
CA GLY A 74 29.10 -15.16 3.35
C GLY A 74 28.25 -14.07 2.67
N ASP A 75 27.64 -14.31 1.54
CA ASP A 75 26.91 -13.32 0.72
C ASP A 75 25.47 -13.04 1.20
N ARG A 76 24.94 -13.81 2.15
CA ARG A 76 23.60 -13.68 2.71
C ARG A 76 23.66 -13.66 4.22
N HIS A 77 23.83 -12.44 4.77
CA HIS A 77 24.04 -12.25 6.22
C HIS A 77 22.82 -11.78 6.99
N ASN A 78 21.70 -11.52 6.30
CA ASN A 78 20.52 -10.89 6.91
C ASN A 78 19.98 -11.72 8.06
N VAL A 79 19.71 -11.07 9.17
CA VAL A 79 18.85 -11.60 10.22
C VAL A 79 17.44 -11.12 9.94
N ASN A 80 16.60 -12.02 9.42
CA ASN A 80 15.26 -11.66 8.94
C ASN A 80 14.23 -11.65 10.07
N TYR A 81 14.39 -12.53 11.08
CA TYR A 81 13.44 -12.63 12.18
C TYR A 81 14.11 -13.11 13.47
N LEU A 82 13.68 -12.54 14.60
CA LEU A 82 14.11 -12.93 15.95
C LEU A 82 12.89 -13.33 16.78
N ALA A 83 12.96 -14.44 17.50
CA ALA A 83 11.90 -14.90 18.37
C ALA A 83 12.42 -15.50 19.68
N PRO A 84 11.73 -15.27 20.82
CA PRO A 84 12.04 -15.98 22.06
C PRO A 84 11.62 -17.44 21.97
N GLY A 85 12.31 -18.30 22.70
CA GLY A 85 11.85 -19.67 22.92
C GLY A 85 10.54 -19.69 23.71
N VAL A 86 9.62 -20.59 23.35
CA VAL A 86 8.31 -20.71 23.99
C VAL A 86 8.41 -21.31 25.40
N LEU A 87 9.32 -22.27 25.59
CA LEU A 87 9.46 -23.03 26.82
C LEU A 87 10.48 -22.44 27.78
N ASP A 88 11.46 -21.71 27.28
CA ASP A 88 12.55 -21.14 28.07
C ASP A 88 12.86 -19.71 27.60
N ARG A 89 12.80 -18.77 28.54
CA ARG A 89 13.04 -17.34 28.28
C ARG A 89 14.50 -16.98 28.01
N LYS A 90 15.45 -17.93 28.23
CA LYS A 90 16.85 -17.77 27.87
C LYS A 90 17.13 -18.16 26.43
N THR A 91 16.19 -18.87 25.82
CA THR A 91 16.34 -19.32 24.44
C THR A 91 15.90 -18.21 23.48
N VAL A 92 16.73 -17.96 22.47
CA VAL A 92 16.47 -17.03 21.38
C VAL A 92 16.74 -17.74 20.05
N TYR A 93 15.78 -17.62 19.12
CA TYR A 93 15.91 -18.12 17.75
C TYR A 93 16.15 -16.96 16.79
N ALA A 94 16.96 -17.21 15.77
CA ALA A 94 17.25 -16.27 14.70
C ALA A 94 17.10 -16.94 13.34
N ALA A 95 16.09 -16.52 12.57
CA ALA A 95 15.96 -16.90 11.18
C ALA A 95 16.81 -15.94 10.33
N THR A 96 17.74 -16.52 9.57
CA THR A 96 18.76 -15.76 8.83
C THR A 96 18.92 -16.26 7.40
N GLY A 97 19.57 -15.48 6.55
CA GLY A 97 19.97 -15.93 5.22
C GLY A 97 20.95 -17.12 5.22
N GLY A 98 21.58 -17.42 6.35
CA GLY A 98 22.49 -18.56 6.56
C GLY A 98 21.87 -19.77 7.25
N GLY A 99 20.55 -19.76 7.49
CA GLY A 99 19.82 -20.84 8.20
C GLY A 99 19.14 -20.37 9.49
N LEU A 100 18.62 -21.32 10.25
CA LEU A 100 18.06 -21.05 11.58
C LEU A 100 19.11 -21.29 12.64
N PHE A 101 19.33 -20.31 13.48
CA PHE A 101 20.22 -20.38 14.63
C PHE A 101 19.40 -20.33 15.92
N VAL A 102 19.91 -21.02 16.95
CA VAL A 102 19.36 -20.99 18.30
C VAL A 102 20.46 -20.72 19.33
N SER A 103 20.13 -19.90 20.29
CA SER A 103 20.94 -19.74 21.52
C SER A 103 20.06 -20.12 22.70
N THR A 104 20.59 -20.97 23.61
CA THR A 104 19.91 -21.37 24.85
C THR A 104 20.44 -20.62 26.07
N ASN A 105 21.34 -19.66 25.87
CA ASN A 105 22.03 -18.89 26.90
C ASN A 105 22.07 -17.39 26.61
N GLU A 106 20.94 -16.83 26.22
CA GLU A 106 20.74 -15.39 25.98
C GLU A 106 21.70 -14.78 24.96
N GLY A 107 22.09 -15.56 23.94
CA GLY A 107 22.95 -15.09 22.86
C GLY A 107 24.46 -15.25 23.11
N GLN A 108 24.87 -15.91 24.19
CA GLN A 108 26.32 -16.14 24.46
C GLN A 108 26.92 -17.16 23.48
N ARG A 109 26.15 -18.20 23.14
CA ARG A 109 26.55 -19.21 22.14
C ARG A 109 25.37 -19.48 21.20
N TRP A 110 25.66 -19.57 19.90
CA TRP A 110 24.70 -19.86 18.85
C TRP A 110 25.02 -21.17 18.15
N THR A 111 24.01 -21.96 17.91
CA THR A 111 24.09 -23.22 17.16
C THR A 111 23.16 -23.15 16.00
N ARG A 112 23.62 -23.53 14.80
CA ARG A 112 22.75 -23.62 13.63
C ARG A 112 21.98 -24.95 13.66
N VAL A 113 20.64 -24.87 13.72
CA VAL A 113 19.74 -26.03 13.83
C VAL A 113 19.03 -26.34 12.52
N PHE A 114 19.11 -25.43 11.53
CA PHE A 114 18.60 -25.67 10.18
C PHE A 114 19.55 -25.12 9.13
N LYS A 115 19.70 -25.90 8.05
CA LYS A 115 20.34 -25.51 6.79
C LYS A 115 19.63 -26.23 5.67
N GLY A 116 19.13 -25.49 4.67
CA GLY A 116 18.48 -26.05 3.49
C GLY A 116 19.46 -26.75 2.54
N ARG A 117 18.94 -27.38 1.52
CA ARG A 117 19.72 -28.08 0.49
C ARG A 117 20.40 -27.13 -0.48
N ASN A 118 19.82 -25.96 -0.68
CA ASN A 118 20.34 -24.88 -1.52
C ASN A 118 20.24 -23.53 -0.81
N SER A 119 20.71 -22.46 -1.45
CA SER A 119 20.73 -21.12 -0.88
C SER A 119 19.34 -20.56 -0.58
N PHE A 120 18.33 -20.85 -1.43
CA PHE A 120 16.93 -20.37 -1.25
C PHE A 120 16.22 -21.10 -0.09
N GLU A 121 16.44 -22.41 0.07
CA GLU A 121 15.93 -23.14 1.23
C GLU A 121 16.65 -22.77 2.52
N THR A 122 17.92 -22.35 2.44
CA THR A 122 18.70 -21.92 3.59
C THR A 122 18.31 -20.53 4.07
N ASP A 123 17.85 -19.66 3.20
CA ASP A 123 17.43 -18.30 3.53
C ASP A 123 16.07 -18.31 4.23
N CYS A 124 16.12 -18.27 5.56
CA CYS A 124 14.97 -18.33 6.45
C CYS A 124 14.36 -16.94 6.60
N SER A 125 13.09 -16.78 6.24
CA SER A 125 12.36 -15.49 6.25
C SER A 125 11.37 -15.36 7.41
N ALA A 126 10.81 -16.47 7.89
CA ALA A 126 9.77 -16.47 8.91
C ALA A 126 9.92 -17.64 9.88
N LEU A 127 9.45 -17.45 11.10
CA LEU A 127 9.52 -18.46 12.16
C LEU A 127 8.25 -18.40 13.00
N LEU A 128 7.65 -19.56 13.25
CA LEU A 128 6.58 -19.73 14.21
C LEU A 128 6.98 -20.81 15.21
N LEU A 129 7.08 -20.43 16.48
CA LEU A 129 7.41 -21.31 17.58
C LEU A 129 6.13 -21.70 18.33
N MET A 130 5.87 -22.99 18.45
CA MET A 130 4.78 -23.55 19.23
C MET A 130 5.35 -24.52 20.27
N PRO A 131 4.62 -24.87 21.35
CA PRO A 131 5.15 -25.76 22.39
C PRO A 131 5.53 -27.14 21.87
N ASP A 132 4.85 -27.66 20.85
CA ASP A 132 5.00 -29.01 20.31
C ASP A 132 5.67 -29.07 18.92
N ARG A 133 5.93 -27.89 18.30
CA ARG A 133 6.53 -27.83 16.95
C ARG A 133 7.07 -26.46 16.59
N ILE A 134 7.93 -26.45 15.59
CA ILE A 134 8.49 -25.24 15.00
C ILE A 134 8.12 -25.24 13.51
N TYR A 135 7.59 -24.11 12.98
CA TYR A 135 7.45 -23.86 11.56
C TYR A 135 8.49 -22.86 11.12
N LEU A 136 9.12 -23.15 9.99
CA LEU A 136 10.15 -22.31 9.39
C LEU A 136 9.80 -22.03 7.94
N GLY A 137 9.60 -20.75 7.64
CA GLY A 137 9.43 -20.24 6.28
C GLY A 137 10.78 -19.89 5.68
N THR A 138 10.98 -20.25 4.42
CA THR A 138 12.20 -19.93 3.66
C THR A 138 11.84 -19.25 2.34
N GLN A 139 12.83 -18.82 1.58
CA GLN A 139 12.63 -18.32 0.22
C GLN A 139 12.13 -19.41 -0.74
N CYS A 140 12.22 -20.69 -0.37
CA CYS A 140 11.79 -21.82 -1.19
C CYS A 140 11.20 -22.95 -0.34
N GLY A 141 10.12 -22.63 0.38
CA GLY A 141 9.29 -23.62 1.05
C GLY A 141 9.07 -23.44 2.54
N LEU A 142 8.05 -24.16 2.98
CA LEU A 142 7.67 -24.31 4.36
C LEU A 142 8.27 -25.60 4.94
N PHE A 143 8.98 -25.47 6.05
CA PHE A 143 9.55 -26.57 6.83
C PHE A 143 8.92 -26.61 8.22
N PHE A 144 8.90 -27.81 8.81
CA PHE A 144 8.47 -27.97 10.20
C PHE A 144 9.35 -29.00 10.94
N SER A 145 9.47 -28.81 12.24
CA SER A 145 10.13 -29.70 13.18
C SER A 145 9.16 -30.05 14.30
N LYS A 146 9.19 -31.31 14.77
CA LYS A 146 8.42 -31.81 15.93
C LYS A 146 9.31 -32.15 17.14
N ASP A 147 10.59 -31.95 17.02
CA ASP A 147 11.64 -32.32 17.98
C ASP A 147 12.57 -31.15 18.34
N ASN A 148 11.99 -29.94 18.41
CA ASN A 148 12.69 -28.69 18.74
C ASN A 148 13.88 -28.39 17.83
N GLY A 149 13.73 -28.68 16.53
CA GLY A 149 14.74 -28.33 15.53
C GLY A 149 15.84 -29.38 15.34
N ARG A 150 15.70 -30.59 15.89
CA ARG A 150 16.67 -31.67 15.67
C ARG A 150 16.52 -32.31 14.29
N SER A 151 15.27 -32.50 13.84
CA SER A 151 14.95 -32.93 12.48
C SER A 151 13.94 -31.98 11.81
N TRP A 152 14.02 -31.89 10.48
CA TRP A 152 13.21 -30.99 9.69
C TRP A 152 12.56 -31.71 8.51
N HIS A 153 11.29 -31.42 8.31
CA HIS A 153 10.49 -31.96 7.22
C HIS A 153 9.97 -30.84 6.35
N LYS A 154 10.11 -30.98 5.04
CA LYS A 154 9.55 -30.03 4.08
C LYS A 154 8.06 -30.35 3.88
N THR A 155 7.21 -29.32 3.90
CA THR A 155 5.77 -29.48 3.65
C THR A 155 5.55 -29.89 2.19
N PRO A 156 4.71 -30.90 1.89
CA PRO A 156 4.42 -31.30 0.52
C PRO A 156 3.57 -30.26 -0.22
N GLY A 157 3.54 -30.37 -1.55
CA GLY A 157 2.69 -29.55 -2.42
C GLY A 157 3.22 -28.13 -2.64
N LYS A 158 2.31 -27.19 -2.92
CA LYS A 158 2.65 -25.80 -3.29
C LYS A 158 3.48 -25.09 -2.23
N LEU A 159 3.12 -25.23 -0.95
CA LEU A 159 3.83 -24.58 0.15
C LEU A 159 5.28 -25.05 0.31
N GLY A 160 5.61 -26.24 -0.18
CA GLY A 160 7.00 -26.72 -0.19
C GLY A 160 7.91 -25.97 -1.14
N ASN A 161 7.38 -25.25 -2.12
CA ASN A 161 8.18 -24.52 -3.12
C ASN A 161 7.91 -23.02 -3.15
N SER A 162 6.96 -22.54 -2.35
CA SER A 162 6.57 -21.13 -2.29
C SER A 162 7.48 -20.35 -1.35
N ARG A 163 7.78 -19.09 -1.69
CA ARG A 163 8.44 -18.14 -0.78
C ARG A 163 7.48 -17.80 0.36
N ILE A 164 7.90 -18.03 1.60
CA ILE A 164 7.12 -17.76 2.80
C ILE A 164 7.52 -16.39 3.34
N PHE A 165 6.53 -15.53 3.65
CA PHE A 165 6.79 -14.19 4.17
C PHE A 165 6.67 -14.12 5.68
N ASN A 166 5.51 -14.57 6.24
CA ASN A 166 5.34 -14.63 7.69
C ASN A 166 4.19 -15.56 8.09
N PHE A 167 4.10 -15.76 9.41
CA PHE A 167 3.00 -16.48 10.05
C PHE A 167 2.20 -15.53 10.94
N ALA A 168 0.90 -15.79 11.04
CA ALA A 168 0.05 -15.17 12.05
C ALA A 168 -0.64 -16.27 12.88
N TYR A 169 -0.66 -16.08 14.19
CA TYR A 169 -1.11 -17.06 15.16
C TYR A 169 -1.55 -16.36 16.43
N LEU A 170 -2.60 -16.87 17.06
CA LEU A 170 -3.05 -16.42 18.37
C LEU A 170 -2.90 -17.56 19.39
N PRO A 171 -2.26 -17.33 20.56
CA PRO A 171 -2.11 -18.34 21.59
C PRO A 171 -3.44 -18.88 22.14
N LYS A 172 -4.52 -18.11 22.02
CA LYS A 172 -5.88 -18.50 22.46
C LYS A 172 -6.54 -19.52 21.52
N ASP A 173 -6.12 -19.60 20.24
CA ASP A 173 -6.62 -20.55 19.25
C ASP A 173 -5.41 -21.23 18.56
N PRO A 174 -4.71 -22.15 19.26
CA PRO A 174 -3.45 -22.70 18.78
C PRO A 174 -3.61 -23.65 17.59
N ASP A 175 -4.80 -24.08 17.27
CA ASP A 175 -5.08 -24.94 16.13
C ASP A 175 -5.20 -24.13 14.83
N CYS A 176 -5.53 -22.83 14.93
CA CYS A 176 -5.69 -21.95 13.79
C CYS A 176 -4.42 -21.17 13.48
N LEU A 177 -3.82 -21.46 12.34
CA LEU A 177 -2.62 -20.81 11.85
C LEU A 177 -2.89 -20.16 10.51
N TYR A 178 -2.24 -19.04 10.27
CA TYR A 178 -2.24 -18.37 8.97
C TYR A 178 -0.80 -18.21 8.48
N LEU A 179 -0.66 -18.31 7.18
CA LEU A 179 0.62 -18.21 6.49
C LEU A 179 0.47 -17.29 5.28
N ALA A 180 1.33 -16.29 5.18
CA ALA A 180 1.48 -15.47 3.99
C ALA A 180 2.65 -15.97 3.14
N CYS A 181 2.40 -16.20 1.86
CA CYS A 181 3.41 -16.66 0.91
C CYS A 181 3.19 -16.05 -0.48
N ALA A 182 4.10 -16.31 -1.42
CA ALA A 182 4.01 -15.78 -2.78
C ALA A 182 2.73 -16.22 -3.52
N ASP A 183 2.18 -17.40 -3.20
CA ASP A 183 0.95 -17.91 -3.82
C ASP A 183 -0.34 -17.41 -3.15
N GLY A 184 -0.24 -16.61 -2.10
CA GLY A 184 -1.39 -16.07 -1.35
C GLY A 184 -1.35 -16.37 0.14
N VAL A 185 -2.52 -16.31 0.78
CA VAL A 185 -2.69 -16.64 2.20
C VAL A 185 -3.29 -18.01 2.37
N PHE A 186 -2.70 -18.79 3.25
CA PHE A 186 -3.18 -20.11 3.63
C PHE A 186 -3.58 -20.13 5.10
N GLN A 187 -4.66 -20.84 5.39
CA GLN A 187 -5.16 -21.13 6.73
C GLN A 187 -5.03 -22.62 7.02
N SER A 188 -4.63 -22.94 8.23
CA SER A 188 -4.76 -24.27 8.81
C SER A 188 -5.63 -24.18 10.06
N VAL A 189 -6.48 -25.17 10.29
CA VAL A 189 -7.33 -25.30 11.49
C VAL A 189 -6.96 -26.53 12.32
N ASN A 190 -5.81 -27.14 12.02
CA ASN A 190 -5.33 -28.38 12.66
C ASN A 190 -3.81 -28.34 12.93
N LYS A 191 -3.33 -27.20 13.42
CA LYS A 191 -1.90 -26.98 13.74
C LYS A 191 -0.98 -27.21 12.55
N GLY A 192 -1.39 -26.78 11.33
CA GLY A 192 -0.56 -26.87 10.12
C GLY A 192 -0.39 -28.27 9.53
N LYS A 193 -1.27 -29.23 9.85
CA LYS A 193 -1.30 -30.52 9.17
C LYS A 193 -1.81 -30.38 7.75
N ASP A 194 -2.92 -29.64 7.60
CA ASP A 194 -3.54 -29.31 6.33
C ASP A 194 -3.66 -27.81 6.16
N TRP A 195 -3.49 -27.34 4.91
CA TRP A 195 -3.51 -25.92 4.57
C TRP A 195 -4.51 -25.67 3.44
N LYS A 196 -5.42 -24.71 3.67
CA LYS A 196 -6.38 -24.23 2.68
C LYS A 196 -6.04 -22.81 2.30
N ARG A 197 -5.97 -22.51 0.99
CA ARG A 197 -5.78 -21.16 0.52
C ARG A 197 -7.06 -20.35 0.68
N ILE A 198 -6.97 -19.19 1.34
CA ILE A 198 -8.08 -18.28 1.63
C ILE A 198 -7.96 -16.93 0.92
N PHE A 199 -6.77 -16.59 0.39
CA PHE A 199 -6.54 -15.41 -0.42
C PHE A 199 -5.58 -15.73 -1.56
N ILE A 200 -5.86 -15.18 -2.74
CA ILE A 200 -5.00 -15.35 -3.92
C ILE A 200 -4.31 -14.02 -4.19
N ALA A 201 -2.99 -14.02 -4.18
CA ALA A 201 -2.22 -12.91 -4.72
C ALA A 201 -2.37 -12.92 -6.25
N HIS A 202 -3.10 -11.97 -6.82
CA HIS A 202 -3.22 -11.87 -8.27
C HIS A 202 -1.90 -11.40 -8.85
N PRO A 203 -1.41 -12.05 -9.93
CA PRO A 203 -0.34 -11.48 -10.73
C PRO A 203 -0.77 -10.09 -11.21
N VAL A 204 0.14 -9.15 -11.24
CA VAL A 204 -0.10 -7.90 -11.98
C VAL A 204 -0.19 -8.33 -13.44
N GLU A 205 -1.39 -8.26 -14.04
CA GLU A 205 -1.53 -8.47 -15.48
C GLU A 205 -0.53 -7.53 -16.16
N LYS A 206 0.35 -8.09 -16.98
CA LYS A 206 1.18 -7.29 -17.87
C LYS A 206 0.22 -6.50 -18.72
N ASP A 207 0.24 -5.19 -18.57
CA ASP A 207 -0.45 -4.30 -19.50
C ASP A 207 0.24 -4.50 -20.86
N SER A 208 -0.44 -5.23 -21.75
CA SER A 208 0.06 -5.58 -23.06
C SER A 208 -0.09 -4.38 -24.01
N GLY A 209 0.65 -3.34 -23.72
CA GLY A 209 0.64 -2.21 -24.62
C GLY A 209 1.32 -0.96 -24.07
N LEU A 210 2.62 -0.96 -23.97
CA LEU A 210 3.50 0.19 -24.25
C LEU A 210 4.94 -0.16 -23.82
N GLY A 211 5.84 -0.27 -24.81
CA GLY A 211 7.29 -0.05 -24.68
C GLY A 211 8.12 -1.19 -24.08
N GLU A 212 8.97 -1.76 -24.91
CA GLU A 212 9.98 -2.78 -24.60
C GLU A 212 11.18 -2.25 -23.79
N GLU A 213 11.05 -1.21 -22.95
CA GLU A 213 12.22 -0.55 -22.33
C GLU A 213 12.32 -0.64 -20.80
N ASP A 214 11.52 -1.48 -20.12
CA ASP A 214 11.65 -1.66 -18.67
C ASP A 214 12.02 -3.11 -18.29
N GLU A 215 13.16 -3.60 -18.79
CA GLU A 215 13.72 -4.90 -18.33
C GLU A 215 14.31 -4.85 -16.91
N ASP A 216 14.52 -3.66 -16.34
CA ASP A 216 15.09 -3.45 -15.00
C ASP A 216 14.07 -3.29 -13.86
N ARG A 217 12.78 -3.47 -14.11
CA ARG A 217 11.81 -3.56 -13.00
C ARG A 217 12.02 -4.86 -12.26
N ASP A 218 12.35 -4.74 -10.97
CA ASP A 218 12.47 -5.86 -10.05
C ASP A 218 11.30 -6.84 -10.23
N GLU A 219 11.59 -8.14 -10.34
CA GLU A 219 10.56 -9.20 -10.43
C GLU A 219 9.53 -9.11 -9.29
N GLU A 220 9.85 -8.44 -8.19
CA GLU A 220 8.96 -8.18 -7.06
C GLU A 220 7.80 -7.22 -7.38
N GLU A 221 7.89 -6.36 -8.40
CA GLU A 221 6.80 -5.45 -8.81
C GLU A 221 5.75 -6.09 -9.71
N ARG A 222 6.04 -7.27 -10.27
CA ARG A 222 5.14 -7.97 -11.21
C ARG A 222 3.94 -8.67 -10.55
N TYR A 223 3.98 -8.82 -9.21
CA TYR A 223 2.88 -9.43 -8.46
C TYR A 223 2.37 -8.42 -7.43
N SER A 224 1.08 -8.44 -7.11
CA SER A 224 0.59 -7.78 -5.90
C SER A 224 1.25 -8.48 -4.70
N ALA A 225 2.50 -8.09 -4.43
CA ALA A 225 3.35 -8.79 -3.50
C ALA A 225 2.72 -8.72 -2.12
N LEU A 226 2.20 -9.85 -1.69
CA LEU A 226 1.83 -10.07 -0.30
C LEU A 226 3.12 -9.96 0.52
N ARG A 227 3.08 -9.19 1.62
CA ARG A 227 4.25 -8.95 2.45
C ARG A 227 4.07 -9.50 3.86
N TYR A 228 2.91 -9.26 4.46
CA TYR A 228 2.69 -9.59 5.86
C TYR A 228 1.22 -9.90 6.14
N ILE A 229 0.96 -10.82 7.08
CA ILE A 229 -0.37 -11.08 7.63
C ILE A 229 -0.35 -10.85 9.14
N ALA A 230 -1.36 -10.16 9.65
CA ALA A 230 -1.59 -9.96 11.07
C ALA A 230 -3.02 -10.35 11.46
N ILE A 231 -3.20 -10.79 12.70
CA ILE A 231 -4.51 -11.10 13.28
C ILE A 231 -4.83 -10.00 14.30
N ASN A 232 -6.07 -9.54 14.33
CA ASN A 232 -6.53 -8.65 15.38
C ASN A 232 -6.60 -9.44 16.71
N PRO A 233 -5.81 -9.10 17.74
CA PRO A 233 -5.80 -9.84 18.99
C PRO A 233 -7.11 -9.72 19.79
N HIS A 234 -7.90 -8.67 19.54
CA HIS A 234 -9.19 -8.42 20.17
C HIS A 234 -10.36 -9.07 19.42
N ASN A 235 -10.21 -9.28 18.10
CA ASN A 235 -11.19 -9.94 17.26
C ASN A 235 -10.51 -10.95 16.32
N PRO A 236 -10.42 -12.23 16.71
CA PRO A 236 -9.74 -13.27 15.92
C PRO A 236 -10.34 -13.53 14.54
N ASP A 237 -11.53 -13.07 14.28
CA ASP A 237 -12.20 -13.20 12.97
C ASP A 237 -11.73 -12.13 11.97
N GLU A 238 -10.99 -11.12 12.45
CA GLU A 238 -10.41 -10.07 11.63
C GLU A 238 -8.93 -10.32 11.35
N LEU A 239 -8.60 -10.37 10.07
CA LEU A 239 -7.24 -10.50 9.55
C LEU A 239 -6.84 -9.24 8.79
N TYR A 240 -5.56 -8.95 8.73
CA TYR A 240 -5.05 -7.83 7.96
C TYR A 240 -3.85 -8.27 7.12
N LEU A 241 -3.83 -7.85 5.85
CA LEU A 241 -2.73 -8.15 4.92
C LEU A 241 -2.03 -6.86 4.50
N ALA A 242 -0.73 -6.82 4.64
CA ALA A 242 0.12 -5.84 3.99
C ALA A 242 0.47 -6.32 2.58
N THR A 243 0.19 -5.49 1.61
CA THR A 243 0.49 -5.78 0.20
C THR A 243 1.14 -4.57 -0.48
N SER A 244 1.65 -4.76 -1.69
CA SER A 244 2.13 -3.66 -2.52
C SER A 244 1.03 -2.69 -2.97
N ARG A 245 -0.25 -3.08 -2.86
CA ARG A 245 -1.43 -2.31 -3.30
C ARG A 245 -2.25 -1.75 -2.14
N GLY A 246 -1.80 -1.85 -0.91
CA GLY A 246 -2.51 -1.37 0.26
C GLY A 246 -2.66 -2.42 1.35
N VAL A 247 -3.46 -2.09 2.34
CA VAL A 247 -3.80 -2.98 3.46
C VAL A 247 -5.20 -3.54 3.25
N TYR A 248 -5.32 -4.85 3.20
CA TYR A 248 -6.62 -5.54 3.12
C TYR A 248 -7.07 -5.96 4.50
N LYS A 249 -8.36 -5.84 4.76
CA LYS A 249 -9.03 -6.39 5.94
C LYS A 249 -9.82 -7.62 5.53
N GLY A 250 -9.52 -8.75 6.14
CA GLY A 250 -10.29 -9.99 6.03
C GLY A 250 -11.32 -10.08 7.14
N LYS A 251 -12.52 -10.50 6.80
CA LYS A 251 -13.62 -10.79 7.73
C LYS A 251 -13.87 -12.29 7.79
N ASP A 252 -14.52 -12.76 8.84
CA ASP A 252 -14.91 -14.16 9.02
C ASP A 252 -13.72 -15.12 8.81
N ARG A 253 -12.59 -14.82 9.46
CA ARG A 253 -11.34 -15.59 9.34
C ARG A 253 -10.80 -15.66 7.90
N GLY A 254 -10.99 -14.59 7.12
CA GLY A 254 -10.50 -14.48 5.75
C GLY A 254 -11.42 -15.10 4.69
N ARG A 255 -12.72 -15.28 4.98
CA ARG A 255 -13.70 -15.69 3.96
C ARG A 255 -14.01 -14.59 2.96
N SER A 256 -13.96 -13.33 3.40
CA SER A 256 -14.11 -12.14 2.55
C SER A 256 -13.00 -11.14 2.83
N TRP A 257 -12.62 -10.38 1.81
CA TRP A 257 -11.53 -9.41 1.90
C TRP A 257 -11.97 -8.07 1.31
N GLU A 258 -11.66 -7.00 1.99
CA GLU A 258 -11.90 -5.63 1.55
C GLU A 258 -10.60 -4.82 1.64
N LEU A 259 -10.36 -3.95 0.67
CA LEU A 259 -9.25 -3.00 0.73
C LEU A 259 -9.61 -1.92 1.75
N LEU A 260 -8.76 -1.68 2.74
CA LEU A 260 -8.91 -0.54 3.63
C LEU A 260 -8.69 0.76 2.85
N THR A 261 -9.31 1.83 3.35
CA THR A 261 -9.06 3.15 2.80
C THR A 261 -7.56 3.47 2.76
N GLU A 262 -7.11 4.05 1.66
CA GLU A 262 -5.74 4.52 1.48
C GLU A 262 -5.54 5.95 2.00
N TYR A 263 -6.63 6.59 2.45
CA TYR A 263 -6.61 7.97 2.93
C TYR A 263 -5.62 8.14 4.08
N GLY A 264 -4.60 8.96 3.86
CA GLY A 264 -3.51 9.24 4.80
C GLY A 264 -2.27 8.34 4.64
N LEU A 265 -2.26 7.35 3.73
CA LEU A 265 -1.03 6.65 3.36
C LEU A 265 -0.27 7.43 2.30
N LEU A 266 1.03 7.66 2.52
CA LEU A 266 1.91 8.29 1.53
C LEU A 266 2.34 7.31 0.43
N SER A 267 2.24 6.01 0.69
CA SER A 267 2.51 4.93 -0.26
C SER A 267 1.55 3.80 0.02
N ARG A 268 0.96 3.24 -1.03
CA ARG A 268 0.09 2.06 -0.92
C ARG A 268 0.84 0.83 -0.40
N ALA A 269 2.13 0.71 -0.72
CA ALA A 269 2.94 -0.46 -0.41
C ALA A 269 3.22 -0.57 1.10
N ALA A 270 2.39 -1.31 1.82
CA ALA A 270 2.65 -1.70 3.21
C ALA A 270 3.58 -2.92 3.26
N GLN A 271 4.56 -2.91 4.18
CA GLN A 271 5.54 -3.98 4.34
C GLN A 271 5.32 -4.80 5.61
N PHE A 272 4.85 -4.18 6.65
CA PHE A 272 4.69 -4.79 7.97
C PHE A 272 3.45 -4.23 8.67
N LEU A 273 2.79 -5.05 9.46
CA LEU A 273 1.63 -4.69 10.27
C LEU A 273 1.86 -5.10 11.72
N LEU A 274 1.45 -4.24 12.64
CA LEU A 274 1.56 -4.48 14.07
C LEU A 274 0.28 -4.02 14.78
N PHE A 275 -0.23 -4.84 15.69
CA PHE A 275 -1.30 -4.45 16.59
C PHE A 275 -0.76 -4.05 17.96
N SER A 276 -1.28 -2.96 18.49
CA SER A 276 -1.13 -2.56 19.88
C SER A 276 -2.46 -2.70 20.59
N ASP A 277 -2.43 -3.22 21.81
CA ASP A 277 -3.65 -3.32 22.64
C ASP A 277 -4.28 -1.95 22.93
N LYS A 278 -3.47 -0.88 22.95
CA LYS A 278 -3.91 0.47 23.26
C LYS A 278 -4.22 1.31 22.02
N SER A 279 -3.37 1.23 21.02
CA SER A 279 -3.34 2.21 19.92
C SER A 279 -3.82 1.64 18.58
N GLY A 280 -4.26 0.37 18.55
CA GLY A 280 -4.83 -0.27 17.38
C GLY A 280 -3.78 -0.75 16.35
N LEU A 281 -4.07 -0.59 15.05
CA LEU A 281 -3.27 -1.10 13.96
C LEU A 281 -2.21 -0.09 13.50
N PHE A 282 -0.95 -0.54 13.42
CA PHE A 282 0.15 0.18 12.80
C PHE A 282 0.60 -0.50 11.51
N ALA A 283 1.04 0.30 10.55
CA ALA A 283 1.67 -0.16 9.32
C ALA A 283 3.05 0.49 9.14
N ALA A 284 4.01 -0.30 8.69
CA ALA A 284 5.28 0.19 8.19
C ALA A 284 5.33 0.09 6.67
N SER A 285 5.93 1.07 6.03
CA SER A 285 6.11 1.15 4.59
C SER A 285 7.49 1.69 4.21
N LYS A 286 7.77 1.81 2.92
CA LYS A 286 8.94 2.52 2.41
C LYS A 286 8.86 4.04 2.65
N SER A 287 7.68 4.57 2.99
CA SER A 287 7.41 5.99 3.21
C SER A 287 7.20 6.37 4.67
N GLY A 288 7.35 5.42 5.62
CA GLY A 288 7.26 5.71 7.04
C GLY A 288 6.41 4.75 7.85
N VAL A 289 5.99 5.23 9.03
CA VAL A 289 5.13 4.54 10.00
C VAL A 289 3.78 5.21 10.03
N PHE A 290 2.72 4.42 10.02
CA PHE A 290 1.33 4.89 10.01
C PHE A 290 0.52 4.17 11.08
N SER A 291 -0.44 4.87 11.69
CA SER A 291 -1.48 4.30 12.56
C SER A 291 -2.84 4.38 11.88
N TYR A 292 -3.66 3.34 12.03
CA TYR A 292 -5.01 3.29 11.50
C TYR A 292 -6.05 3.53 12.59
N GLY A 293 -6.90 4.53 12.39
CA GLY A 293 -7.99 4.84 13.32
C GLY A 293 -9.00 5.77 12.66
N ASN A 294 -10.28 5.71 13.05
CA ASN A 294 -11.35 6.52 12.48
C ASN A 294 -11.45 6.44 10.96
N ALA A 295 -11.26 5.23 10.39
CA ALA A 295 -11.27 4.95 8.97
C ALA A 295 -10.25 5.79 8.15
N ARG A 296 -9.12 6.13 8.75
CA ARG A 296 -8.02 6.84 8.07
C ARG A 296 -6.67 6.40 8.63
N TRP A 297 -5.62 6.58 7.82
CA TRP A 297 -4.24 6.42 8.24
C TRP A 297 -3.69 7.77 8.72
N ARG A 298 -2.88 7.72 9.77
CA ARG A 298 -2.14 8.87 10.27
C ARG A 298 -0.65 8.55 10.21
N GLU A 299 0.12 9.44 9.61
CA GLU A 299 1.57 9.34 9.61
C GLU A 299 2.13 9.60 11.02
N LEU A 300 3.11 8.78 11.41
CA LEU A 300 3.84 8.89 12.67
C LEU A 300 5.35 9.10 12.43
N SER A 301 5.78 9.37 11.19
CA SER A 301 7.19 9.39 10.80
C SER A 301 7.92 10.69 11.17
N PHE A 302 7.28 11.63 11.87
CA PHE A 302 7.90 12.88 12.26
C PHE A 302 9.21 12.65 13.03
N ASN A 303 10.30 13.29 12.64
CA ASN A 303 11.65 13.11 13.15
C ASN A 303 12.26 11.69 13.00
N LEU A 304 11.68 10.84 12.17
CA LEU A 304 12.29 9.57 11.81
C LEU A 304 13.36 9.82 10.72
N SER A 305 14.62 9.56 11.01
CA SER A 305 15.74 9.85 10.08
C SER A 305 15.72 9.02 8.79
N SER A 306 14.93 7.95 8.73
CA SER A 306 14.71 7.14 7.54
C SER A 306 13.25 6.79 7.40
N HIS A 307 12.68 7.07 6.25
CA HIS A 307 11.31 6.66 5.93
C HIS A 307 11.20 5.17 5.57
N TYR A 308 12.29 4.51 5.20
CA TYR A 308 12.29 3.07 4.91
C TYR A 308 12.27 2.28 6.21
N VAL A 309 11.07 1.77 6.58
CA VAL A 309 10.85 1.00 7.80
C VAL A 309 10.68 -0.48 7.47
N ASN A 310 11.61 -1.30 7.92
CA ASN A 310 11.62 -2.74 7.67
C ASN A 310 10.57 -3.49 8.50
N SER A 311 10.46 -3.16 9.80
CA SER A 311 9.51 -3.77 10.73
C SER A 311 9.22 -2.86 11.92
N LEU A 312 8.15 -3.18 12.64
CA LEU A 312 7.77 -2.52 13.88
C LEU A 312 7.80 -3.53 15.03
N ALA A 313 8.05 -3.04 16.23
CA ALA A 313 7.97 -3.85 17.44
C ALA A 313 7.40 -3.02 18.60
N LEU A 314 6.83 -3.71 19.60
CA LEU A 314 6.36 -3.13 20.85
C LEU A 314 7.11 -3.77 22.02
N ASP A 315 7.48 -2.97 23.00
CA ASP A 315 7.89 -3.51 24.29
C ASP A 315 6.67 -3.70 25.22
N LYS A 316 6.90 -4.25 26.41
CA LYS A 316 5.83 -4.48 27.39
C LYS A 316 5.17 -3.19 27.92
N ASN A 317 5.84 -2.05 27.77
CA ASN A 317 5.35 -0.74 28.17
C ASN A 317 4.56 -0.06 27.05
N ALA A 318 4.35 -0.77 25.92
CA ALA A 318 3.74 -0.28 24.70
C ALA A 318 4.52 0.84 24.00
N ASN A 319 5.83 0.98 24.26
CA ASN A 319 6.70 1.81 23.44
C ASN A 319 6.76 1.21 22.04
N LEU A 320 6.53 2.04 21.01
CA LEU A 320 6.64 1.63 19.63
C LEU A 320 8.08 1.82 19.15
N TYR A 321 8.59 0.80 18.46
CA TYR A 321 9.92 0.80 17.87
C TYR A 321 9.83 0.61 16.36
N ALA A 322 10.65 1.36 15.62
CA ALA A 322 10.81 1.24 14.17
C ALA A 322 12.22 0.75 13.83
N CYS A 323 12.26 -0.40 13.16
CA CYS A 323 13.50 -0.95 12.61
C CYS A 323 13.68 -0.38 11.20
N THR A 324 14.72 0.43 10.99
CA THR A 324 14.94 1.17 9.75
C THR A 324 16.31 0.87 9.13
N GLU A 325 16.53 1.34 7.91
CA GLU A 325 17.84 1.29 7.26
C GLU A 325 18.91 2.07 8.05
N LYS A 326 18.51 3.13 8.77
CA LYS A 326 19.44 3.99 9.53
C LYS A 326 19.54 3.64 11.02
N GLY A 327 18.81 2.62 11.48
CA GLY A 327 18.90 2.19 12.87
C GLY A 327 17.58 1.76 13.49
N LEU A 328 17.61 1.59 14.83
CA LEU A 328 16.45 1.35 15.66
C LEU A 328 16.02 2.65 16.34
N TYR A 329 14.78 3.02 16.17
CA TYR A 329 14.15 4.21 16.75
C TYR A 329 13.06 3.81 17.72
N ARG A 330 12.90 4.56 18.80
CA ARG A 330 11.86 4.38 19.82
C ARG A 330 10.96 5.59 19.85
N MET A 331 9.67 5.36 19.90
CA MET A 331 8.65 6.36 20.20
C MET A 331 8.02 6.03 21.56
N SER A 332 7.95 6.99 22.47
CA SER A 332 7.42 6.77 23.82
C SER A 332 5.89 6.86 23.84
N PRO A 333 5.18 5.94 24.53
CA PRO A 333 3.71 5.98 24.60
C PRO A 333 3.18 7.04 25.58
N ASP A 334 4.02 7.64 26.42
CA ASP A 334 3.59 8.65 27.40
C ASP A 334 3.03 9.91 26.75
N HIS A 335 3.04 9.95 25.42
CA HIS A 335 2.27 10.88 24.61
C HIS A 335 0.93 10.31 24.11
N ASP A 336 0.49 9.13 24.60
CA ASP A 336 -0.89 8.62 24.45
C ASP A 336 -1.93 9.39 25.30
N GLY A 337 -1.50 10.29 26.16
CA GLY A 337 -2.28 11.47 26.48
C GLY A 337 -2.41 12.31 25.22
N MET A 338 -2.97 11.74 24.16
CA MET A 338 -3.54 12.57 23.11
C MET A 338 -4.73 13.32 23.75
N PRO A 339 -4.55 14.57 24.27
CA PRO A 339 -5.64 15.50 24.24
C PRO A 339 -6.05 15.47 22.78
N GLY A 340 -7.34 15.53 22.50
CA GLY A 340 -7.83 15.62 21.14
C GLY A 340 -6.88 16.52 20.36
N ARG A 341 -5.93 15.90 19.66
CA ARG A 341 -4.86 16.61 18.96
C ARG A 341 -5.61 17.48 18.00
N GLN A 342 -5.62 18.77 18.29
CA GLN A 342 -5.82 19.71 17.21
C GLN A 342 -4.84 19.21 16.16
N ASP A 343 -5.37 18.60 15.12
CA ASP A 343 -4.61 17.95 14.07
C ASP A 343 -3.52 18.97 13.66
N ILE A 344 -2.23 18.66 13.88
CA ILE A 344 -1.15 19.54 13.42
C ILE A 344 -1.35 19.79 11.93
N ILE A 345 -1.77 18.74 11.19
CA ILE A 345 -2.19 18.89 9.80
C ILE A 345 -3.36 19.88 9.70
N ALA A 346 -4.36 19.84 10.60
CA ALA A 346 -5.46 20.79 10.61
C ALA A 346 -5.00 22.21 10.98
N GLU A 347 -3.96 22.36 11.79
CA GLU A 347 -3.36 23.67 12.08
C GLU A 347 -2.62 24.23 10.87
N TYR A 348 -1.78 23.41 10.21
CA TYR A 348 -1.04 23.82 9.02
C TYR A 348 -1.88 23.83 7.74
N SER A 349 -3.03 23.15 7.73
CA SER A 349 -4.03 23.25 6.65
C SER A 349 -5.06 24.35 6.86
N LYS A 350 -5.02 25.09 7.98
CA LYS A 350 -5.85 26.29 8.14
C LYS A 350 -5.58 27.28 7.00
N GLY A 351 -6.65 27.69 6.32
CA GLY A 351 -6.57 28.56 5.14
C GLY A 351 -6.18 27.82 3.85
N GLU A 352 -6.20 26.49 3.85
CA GLU A 352 -6.07 25.67 2.65
C GLU A 352 -7.33 24.85 2.43
N PRO A 353 -7.71 24.57 1.17
CA PRO A 353 -8.85 23.72 0.88
C PRO A 353 -8.59 22.29 1.38
N GLU A 354 -9.64 21.62 1.86
CA GLU A 354 -9.52 20.22 2.29
C GLU A 354 -9.04 19.34 1.12
N ILE A 355 -8.16 18.38 1.43
CA ILE A 355 -7.60 17.46 0.42
C ILE A 355 -8.68 16.76 -0.41
N GLN A 356 -9.81 16.39 0.20
CA GLN A 356 -10.93 15.75 -0.51
C GLN A 356 -11.54 16.67 -1.58
N GLU A 357 -11.61 17.97 -1.30
CA GLU A 357 -12.12 18.92 -2.26
C GLU A 357 -11.12 19.15 -3.40
N VAL A 358 -9.82 19.21 -3.09
CA VAL A 358 -8.74 19.30 -4.10
C VAL A 358 -8.77 18.08 -5.01
N GLN A 359 -8.88 16.87 -4.46
CA GLN A 359 -9.04 15.63 -5.21
C GLN A 359 -10.27 15.66 -6.13
N ARG A 360 -11.41 16.11 -5.60
CA ARG A 360 -12.66 16.21 -6.37
C ARG A 360 -12.52 17.16 -7.55
N GLN A 361 -11.87 18.30 -7.35
CA GLN A 361 -11.64 19.28 -8.41
C GLN A 361 -10.63 18.77 -9.44
N ALA A 362 -9.60 18.04 -9.03
CA ALA A 362 -8.66 17.40 -9.94
C ALA A 362 -9.35 16.36 -10.83
N ILE A 363 -10.17 15.47 -10.24
CA ILE A 363 -10.98 14.49 -11.00
C ILE A 363 -11.90 15.19 -12.00
N LYS A 364 -12.53 16.30 -11.59
CA LYS A 364 -13.42 17.08 -12.44
C LYS A 364 -12.67 17.76 -13.57
N TYR A 365 -11.54 18.38 -13.29
CA TYR A 365 -10.71 19.06 -14.27
C TYR A 365 -10.11 18.11 -15.31
N ALA A 366 -9.63 16.95 -14.88
CA ALA A 366 -9.12 15.91 -15.76
C ALA A 366 -10.24 15.11 -16.48
N GLU A 367 -11.52 15.34 -16.17
CA GLU A 367 -12.68 14.64 -16.72
C GLU A 367 -12.67 13.11 -16.52
N VAL A 368 -12.05 12.61 -15.48
CA VAL A 368 -11.90 11.17 -15.17
C VAL A 368 -12.95 10.66 -14.16
N SER A 369 -14.15 11.25 -14.17
CA SER A 369 -15.18 10.89 -13.20
C SER A 369 -15.89 9.57 -13.52
N PRO A 370 -16.26 8.75 -12.51
CA PRO A 370 -17.01 7.50 -12.69
C PRO A 370 -18.38 7.71 -13.34
N GLU A 371 -19.00 8.88 -13.15
CA GLU A 371 -20.31 9.25 -13.69
C GLU A 371 -20.26 9.30 -15.22
N LYS A 372 -19.14 9.72 -15.80
CA LYS A 372 -18.95 9.78 -17.27
C LYS A 372 -18.99 8.38 -17.89
N ILE A 373 -18.38 7.40 -17.24
CA ILE A 373 -18.41 5.98 -17.67
C ILE A 373 -19.83 5.43 -17.59
N SER A 374 -20.54 5.70 -16.48
CA SER A 374 -21.93 5.31 -16.30
C SER A 374 -22.85 5.92 -17.36
N PHE A 375 -22.62 7.18 -17.69
CA PHE A 375 -23.36 7.88 -18.75
C PHE A 375 -23.10 7.25 -20.13
N TRP A 376 -21.85 6.95 -20.49
CA TRP A 376 -21.53 6.27 -21.75
C TRP A 376 -22.19 4.89 -21.87
N ARG A 377 -22.19 4.10 -20.78
CA ARG A 377 -22.88 2.80 -20.76
C ARG A 377 -24.38 2.94 -20.98
N LYS A 378 -25.01 3.95 -20.38
CA LYS A 378 -26.43 4.25 -20.61
C LYS A 378 -26.71 4.66 -22.06
N GLN A 379 -25.86 5.51 -22.65
CA GLN A 379 -25.99 5.91 -24.05
C GLN A 379 -25.82 4.73 -25.01
N ALA A 380 -24.84 3.85 -24.77
CA ALA A 380 -24.64 2.64 -25.57
C ALA A 380 -25.84 1.70 -25.51
N ALA A 381 -26.46 1.54 -24.33
CA ALA A 381 -27.66 0.74 -24.16
C ALA A 381 -28.87 1.36 -24.89
N VAL A 382 -29.04 2.70 -24.83
CA VAL A 382 -30.12 3.39 -25.55
C VAL A 382 -29.90 3.29 -27.07
N LYS A 383 -28.67 3.44 -27.56
CA LYS A 383 -28.34 3.30 -28.98
C LYS A 383 -28.71 1.91 -29.53
N ALA A 384 -28.49 0.85 -28.75
CA ALA A 384 -28.80 -0.52 -29.13
C ALA A 384 -30.32 -0.77 -29.34
N VAL A 385 -31.16 0.04 -28.70
CA VAL A 385 -32.65 -0.06 -28.86
C VAL A 385 -33.13 0.72 -30.09
N LEU A 386 -32.39 1.70 -30.59
CA LEU A 386 -32.80 2.52 -31.74
C LEU A 386 -32.57 1.77 -33.04
N PRO A 387 -33.57 1.83 -33.99
CA PRO A 387 -33.39 1.24 -35.31
C PRO A 387 -32.39 2.04 -36.15
N LYS A 388 -31.68 1.33 -37.02
CA LYS A 388 -30.92 1.96 -38.11
C LYS A 388 -31.90 2.38 -39.19
N LEU A 389 -31.96 3.68 -39.47
CA LEU A 389 -32.78 4.24 -40.56
C LEU A 389 -31.87 4.41 -41.78
N SER A 390 -32.23 3.78 -42.88
CA SER A 390 -31.64 4.02 -44.21
C SER A 390 -32.69 4.47 -45.20
N ALA A 391 -32.35 5.46 -45.99
CA ALA A 391 -33.19 5.92 -47.08
C ALA A 391 -32.38 5.81 -48.37
N GLY A 392 -32.89 5.06 -49.32
CA GLY A 392 -32.31 4.88 -50.64
C GLY A 392 -33.19 5.56 -51.68
N ILE A 393 -32.58 6.18 -52.69
CA ILE A 393 -33.24 6.67 -53.87
C ILE A 393 -32.50 6.06 -55.06
N GLY A 394 -33.21 5.18 -55.77
CA GLY A 394 -32.76 4.56 -57.01
C GLY A 394 -33.48 5.15 -58.19
N ARG A 395 -32.81 5.36 -59.28
CA ARG A 395 -33.41 5.70 -60.58
C ARG A 395 -32.95 4.67 -61.59
N ASP A 396 -33.88 3.85 -62.05
CA ASP A 396 -33.67 2.95 -63.17
C ASP A 396 -34.06 3.65 -64.49
N THR A 397 -33.02 3.87 -65.31
CA THR A 397 -33.22 4.39 -66.68
C THR A 397 -33.13 3.23 -67.64
N GLY A 398 -34.30 2.72 -68.07
CA GLY A 398 -34.35 1.64 -69.06
C GLY A 398 -34.50 2.19 -70.48
N ASP A 399 -33.36 2.50 -71.11
CA ASP A 399 -33.38 2.77 -72.55
C ASP A 399 -33.19 1.44 -73.28
N LEU A 400 -34.32 0.81 -73.69
CA LEU A 400 -34.35 -0.32 -74.61
C LEU A 400 -34.48 0.24 -76.06
N TRP A 401 -33.35 0.28 -76.74
CA TRP A 401 -33.29 0.52 -78.19
C TRP A 401 -33.46 -0.82 -78.90
N HIS A 402 -34.66 -1.05 -79.53
CA HIS A 402 -34.82 -2.18 -80.40
C HIS A 402 -34.78 -1.66 -81.84
N TRP A 403 -33.71 -2.02 -82.56
CA TRP A 403 -33.64 -1.70 -84.00
C TRP A 403 -33.90 -2.96 -84.79
N GLU A 404 -35.07 -3.07 -85.41
CA GLU A 404 -35.32 -4.07 -86.44
C GLU A 404 -34.93 -3.50 -87.77
N GLY A 405 -33.80 -4.00 -88.32
CA GLY A 405 -33.45 -3.73 -89.71
C GLY A 405 -34.42 -4.37 -90.68
N GLY A 406 -35.29 -3.58 -91.22
CA GLY A 406 -36.35 -4.02 -92.14
C GLY A 406 -35.82 -4.55 -93.45
N SER A 407 -36.23 -5.72 -93.84
CA SER A 407 -36.22 -6.23 -95.24
C SER A 407 -37.08 -5.30 -96.13
N THR A 408 -36.57 -5.05 -97.32
CA THR A 408 -37.06 -4.06 -98.34
C THR A 408 -38.48 -4.26 -98.88
N THR A 409 -39.33 -4.99 -98.20
CA THR A 409 -40.69 -5.30 -98.65
C THR A 409 -41.85 -5.07 -97.67
N LYS A 410 -41.57 -4.47 -96.48
CA LYS A 410 -42.69 -4.08 -95.59
C LYS A 410 -42.48 -2.69 -95.01
N LEU A 411 -43.39 -1.79 -95.37
CA LEU A 411 -43.59 -0.54 -94.65
C LEU A 411 -44.18 -0.85 -93.29
N TYR A 412 -43.39 -0.76 -92.26
CA TYR A 412 -43.87 -0.61 -90.90
C TYR A 412 -43.06 0.47 -90.20
N ASP A 413 -43.80 1.36 -89.53
CA ASP A 413 -43.30 2.46 -88.78
C ASP A 413 -42.37 1.92 -87.66
N ASP A 414 -41.23 2.53 -87.55
CA ASP A 414 -40.35 2.28 -86.40
C ASP A 414 -41.05 2.73 -85.13
N VAL A 415 -41.42 1.79 -84.27
CA VAL A 415 -41.99 2.11 -82.96
C VAL A 415 -40.86 2.28 -82.00
N LEU A 416 -40.55 3.53 -81.67
CA LEU A 416 -39.65 3.85 -80.59
C LEU A 416 -40.32 3.55 -79.22
N ILE A 417 -40.02 2.42 -78.61
CA ILE A 417 -40.52 2.14 -77.25
C ILE A 417 -39.55 2.82 -76.27
N LYS A 418 -39.98 3.97 -75.78
CA LYS A 418 -39.30 4.68 -74.74
C LYS A 418 -39.55 3.94 -73.40
N GLY A 419 -38.50 3.41 -72.80
CA GLY A 419 -38.54 2.84 -71.46
C GLY A 419 -39.09 3.88 -70.48
N ARG A 420 -39.88 3.44 -69.53
CA ARG A 420 -40.30 4.32 -68.44
C ARG A 420 -39.15 4.42 -67.42
N ASP A 421 -38.67 5.65 -67.18
CA ASP A 421 -37.83 5.93 -66.04
C ASP A 421 -38.66 5.68 -64.78
N THR A 422 -38.17 4.76 -63.94
CA THR A 422 -38.78 4.54 -62.64
C THR A 422 -37.88 5.18 -61.58
N LEU A 423 -38.49 5.94 -60.70
CA LEU A 423 -37.83 6.46 -59.50
C LEU A 423 -38.30 5.62 -58.31
N ASP A 424 -37.41 4.82 -57.81
CA ASP A 424 -37.68 4.00 -56.65
C ASP A 424 -37.06 4.66 -55.41
N TRP A 425 -37.84 4.73 -54.37
CA TRP A 425 -37.36 5.15 -53.08
C TRP A 425 -37.71 4.08 -52.05
N ASP A 426 -36.77 3.82 -51.13
CA ASP A 426 -36.97 2.92 -50.02
C ASP A 426 -36.59 3.59 -48.71
N VAL A 427 -37.32 3.27 -47.67
CA VAL A 427 -36.98 3.63 -46.30
C VAL A 427 -36.99 2.34 -45.51
N THR A 428 -35.80 1.96 -45.03
CA THR A 428 -35.64 0.72 -44.29
C THR A 428 -35.30 1.03 -42.82
N LEU A 429 -36.09 0.47 -41.91
CA LEU A 429 -35.85 0.44 -40.47
C LEU A 429 -35.37 -0.95 -40.13
N SER A 430 -34.15 -1.06 -39.67
CA SER A 430 -33.56 -2.35 -39.27
C SER A 430 -33.11 -2.31 -37.80
N TRP A 431 -33.40 -3.39 -37.08
CA TRP A 431 -32.92 -3.62 -35.71
C TRP A 431 -31.95 -4.77 -35.73
N ASP A 432 -30.81 -4.55 -35.10
CA ASP A 432 -29.85 -5.61 -34.82
C ASP A 432 -30.02 -6.05 -33.35
N LEU A 433 -30.78 -7.12 -33.14
CA LEU A 433 -31.07 -7.63 -31.80
C LEU A 433 -29.83 -8.20 -31.09
N SER A 434 -28.78 -8.50 -31.83
CA SER A 434 -27.51 -8.94 -31.22
C SER A 434 -26.81 -7.82 -30.44
N GLU A 435 -26.99 -6.57 -30.88
CA GLU A 435 -26.46 -5.38 -30.18
C GLU A 435 -27.14 -5.14 -28.82
N LEU A 436 -28.31 -5.72 -28.54
CA LEU A 436 -28.96 -5.67 -27.23
C LEU A 436 -28.26 -6.58 -26.20
N ILE A 437 -27.63 -7.66 -26.65
CA ILE A 437 -26.90 -8.59 -25.79
C ILE A 437 -25.46 -8.14 -25.64
N TRP A 438 -24.84 -7.76 -26.77
CA TRP A 438 -23.44 -7.31 -26.80
C TRP A 438 -23.19 -6.42 -28.02
N ASN A 439 -22.62 -5.23 -27.78
CA ASN A 439 -22.19 -4.35 -28.86
C ASN A 439 -20.71 -3.93 -28.72
N ASN A 440 -20.10 -3.55 -29.84
CA ASN A 440 -18.69 -3.14 -29.88
C ASN A 440 -18.43 -1.86 -29.07
N ASP A 441 -19.45 -1.01 -28.87
CA ASP A 441 -19.33 0.19 -28.03
C ASP A 441 -19.09 -0.18 -26.56
N GLN A 442 -19.67 -1.28 -26.06
CA GLN A 442 -19.45 -1.76 -24.68
C GLN A 442 -17.99 -2.18 -24.48
N THR A 443 -17.40 -2.92 -25.42
CA THR A 443 -15.98 -3.30 -25.37
C THR A 443 -15.08 -2.07 -25.35
N SER A 444 -15.39 -1.09 -26.22
CA SER A 444 -14.63 0.18 -26.28
C SER A 444 -14.77 1.00 -24.99
N ILE A 445 -15.97 1.03 -24.39
CA ILE A 445 -16.23 1.71 -23.11
C ILE A 445 -15.46 1.00 -21.98
N ASP A 446 -15.42 -0.33 -21.95
CA ASP A 446 -14.72 -1.07 -20.92
C ASP A 446 -13.20 -0.87 -21.02
N ALA A 447 -12.62 -0.86 -22.22
CA ALA A 447 -11.21 -0.53 -22.42
C ALA A 447 -10.88 0.90 -21.97
N ARG A 448 -11.70 1.88 -22.38
CA ARG A 448 -11.54 3.29 -21.94
C ARG A 448 -11.78 3.47 -20.45
N SER A 449 -12.69 2.71 -19.84
CA SER A 449 -12.96 2.80 -18.42
C SER A 449 -11.77 2.34 -17.57
N ARG A 450 -11.04 1.30 -18.00
CA ARG A 450 -9.80 0.86 -17.34
C ARG A 450 -8.73 1.96 -17.37
N LEU A 451 -8.51 2.56 -18.54
CA LEU A 451 -7.57 3.70 -18.67
C LEU A 451 -7.98 4.89 -17.82
N MET A 452 -9.28 5.23 -17.76
CA MET A 452 -9.77 6.34 -16.93
C MET A 452 -9.60 6.06 -15.44
N VAL A 453 -9.81 4.81 -15.00
CA VAL A 453 -9.56 4.42 -13.61
C VAL A 453 -8.08 4.57 -13.27
N GLN A 454 -7.19 4.09 -14.14
CA GLN A 454 -5.75 4.21 -13.94
C GLN A 454 -5.32 5.69 -13.91
N LEU A 455 -5.72 6.50 -14.91
CA LEU A 455 -5.43 7.93 -14.92
C LEU A 455 -5.96 8.67 -13.68
N ARG A 456 -7.15 8.29 -13.19
CA ARG A 456 -7.69 8.85 -11.96
C ARG A 456 -6.83 8.49 -10.76
N ASP A 457 -6.41 7.23 -10.66
CA ASP A 457 -5.61 6.77 -9.54
C ASP A 457 -4.22 7.44 -9.54
N ASP A 458 -3.57 7.54 -10.69
CA ASP A 458 -2.29 8.26 -10.86
C ASP A 458 -2.43 9.75 -10.52
N LEU A 459 -3.52 10.38 -10.96
CA LEU A 459 -3.83 11.77 -10.66
C LEU A 459 -4.02 12.00 -9.15
N LEU A 460 -4.77 11.11 -8.48
CA LEU A 460 -5.00 11.20 -7.04
C LEU A 460 -3.71 11.01 -6.24
N ASP A 461 -2.85 10.10 -6.67
CA ASP A 461 -1.55 9.88 -6.03
C ASP A 461 -0.66 11.11 -6.15
N GLU A 462 -0.61 11.74 -7.32
CA GLU A 462 0.19 12.95 -7.52
C GLU A 462 -0.38 14.15 -6.74
N VAL A 463 -1.71 14.33 -6.72
CA VAL A 463 -2.37 15.37 -5.91
C VAL A 463 -2.07 15.18 -4.43
N ASN A 464 -2.18 13.95 -3.92
CA ASN A 464 -1.89 13.64 -2.51
C ASN A 464 -0.44 13.96 -2.16
N LYS A 465 0.50 13.51 -3.00
CA LYS A 465 1.92 13.74 -2.81
C LYS A 465 2.26 15.23 -2.75
N LEU A 466 1.78 16.02 -3.70
CA LEU A 466 2.03 17.47 -3.77
C LEU A 466 1.38 18.21 -2.59
N TYR A 467 0.15 17.86 -2.23
CA TYR A 467 -0.58 18.48 -1.13
C TYR A 467 0.14 18.28 0.21
N PHE A 468 0.49 17.02 0.54
CA PHE A 468 1.15 16.74 1.82
C PHE A 468 2.62 17.20 1.84
N GLU A 469 3.33 17.19 0.71
CA GLU A 469 4.66 17.78 0.62
C GLU A 469 4.61 19.29 0.88
N ARG A 470 3.58 19.97 0.39
CA ARG A 470 3.37 21.41 0.64
C ARG A 470 3.16 21.69 2.13
N ILE A 471 2.33 20.89 2.81
CA ILE A 471 2.14 21.01 4.27
C ILE A 471 3.47 20.79 5.00
N ARG A 472 4.29 19.80 4.61
CA ARG A 472 5.63 19.58 5.20
C ARG A 472 6.53 20.78 5.04
N VAL A 473 6.59 21.36 3.86
CA VAL A 473 7.42 22.55 3.60
C VAL A 473 6.97 23.72 4.47
N ARG A 474 5.67 23.90 4.73
CA ARG A 474 5.15 24.90 5.69
C ARG A 474 5.64 24.63 7.10
N MET A 475 5.51 23.38 7.57
CA MET A 475 5.99 22.99 8.91
C MET A 475 7.50 23.20 9.06
N GLU A 476 8.29 22.82 8.05
CA GLU A 476 9.73 23.04 8.04
C GLU A 476 10.08 24.53 8.06
N MET A 477 9.32 25.35 7.37
CA MET A 477 9.51 26.80 7.30
C MET A 477 9.29 27.47 8.66
N ASP A 478 8.27 27.00 9.42
CA ASP A 478 7.97 27.52 10.76
C ASP A 478 9.01 27.08 11.81
N SER A 479 9.67 25.94 11.58
CA SER A 479 10.73 25.42 12.45
C SER A 479 12.09 26.10 12.25
N LEU A 480 12.27 26.90 11.16
CA LEU A 480 13.52 27.57 10.86
C LEU A 480 13.71 28.83 11.72
N GLN A 481 14.91 28.98 12.29
CA GLN A 481 15.29 30.19 13.02
C GLN A 481 15.31 31.43 12.09
N ILE A 482 14.97 32.58 12.64
CA ILE A 482 14.82 33.85 11.89
C ILE A 482 16.11 34.23 11.15
N GLU A 483 17.26 33.75 11.61
CA GLU A 483 18.59 34.05 11.05
C GLU A 483 18.91 33.31 9.74
N ASP A 484 18.20 32.20 9.43
CA ASP A 484 18.45 31.34 8.25
C ASP A 484 17.68 31.85 7.00
N ARG A 485 17.86 33.13 6.64
CA ARG A 485 17.14 33.79 5.52
C ARG A 485 17.25 33.02 4.20
N LYS A 486 18.41 32.42 3.90
CA LYS A 486 18.60 31.67 2.64
C LYS A 486 17.74 30.39 2.58
N LYS A 487 17.76 29.62 3.65
CA LYS A 487 16.95 28.38 3.72
C LYS A 487 15.45 28.69 3.72
N ARG A 488 15.05 29.77 4.39
CA ARG A 488 13.65 30.21 4.38
C ARG A 488 13.19 30.61 2.98
N PHE A 489 14.02 31.33 2.22
CA PHE A 489 13.73 31.71 0.84
C PHE A 489 13.62 30.44 -0.08
N GLU A 490 14.52 29.47 0.07
CA GLU A 490 14.46 28.19 -0.66
C GLU A 490 13.15 27.43 -0.38
N LYS A 491 12.70 27.40 0.89
CA LYS A 491 11.43 26.76 1.26
C LYS A 491 10.21 27.54 0.74
N GLU A 492 10.25 28.86 0.76
CA GLU A 492 9.19 29.68 0.17
C GLU A 492 9.07 29.47 -1.34
N LEU A 493 10.19 29.39 -2.05
CA LEU A 493 10.20 29.06 -3.47
C LEU A 493 9.59 27.69 -3.72
N ARG A 494 9.99 26.68 -2.93
CA ARG A 494 9.44 25.33 -3.04
C ARG A 494 7.93 25.30 -2.77
N LEU A 495 7.45 26.07 -1.80
CA LEU A 495 6.02 26.18 -1.51
C LEU A 495 5.23 26.72 -2.72
N ARG A 496 5.78 27.72 -3.42
CA ARG A 496 5.18 28.29 -4.63
C ARG A 496 5.18 27.30 -5.80
N GLU A 497 6.26 26.52 -5.98
CA GLU A 497 6.34 25.46 -6.97
C GLU A 497 5.24 24.40 -6.75
N LEU A 498 5.10 23.92 -5.50
CA LEU A 498 4.07 22.94 -5.13
C LEU A 498 2.65 23.48 -5.32
N THR A 499 2.45 24.78 -5.02
CA THR A 499 1.16 25.44 -5.27
C THR A 499 0.84 25.49 -6.75
N ALA A 500 1.81 25.89 -7.58
CA ALA A 500 1.63 25.93 -9.04
C ALA A 500 1.38 24.53 -9.64
N ALA A 501 2.03 23.49 -9.10
CA ALA A 501 1.80 22.10 -9.52
C ALA A 501 0.36 21.64 -9.16
N LEU A 502 -0.13 21.94 -7.96
CA LEU A 502 -1.52 21.66 -7.57
C LEU A 502 -2.54 22.42 -8.44
N ASP A 503 -2.24 23.68 -8.78
CA ASP A 503 -3.07 24.49 -9.68
C ASP A 503 -3.13 23.89 -11.09
N ALA A 504 -2.01 23.40 -11.60
CA ALA A 504 -1.98 22.74 -12.89
C ALA A 504 -2.90 21.49 -12.94
N LEU A 505 -2.96 20.73 -11.83
CA LEU A 505 -3.81 19.54 -11.73
C LEU A 505 -5.29 19.86 -11.42
N THR A 506 -5.60 21.05 -10.88
CA THR A 506 -6.95 21.42 -10.44
C THR A 506 -7.55 22.57 -11.24
N GLY A 507 -6.87 23.04 -12.29
CA GLY A 507 -7.31 24.18 -13.10
C GLY A 507 -7.33 25.50 -12.35
N GLY A 508 -6.36 25.73 -11.44
CA GLY A 508 -6.23 26.96 -10.65
C GLY A 508 -7.13 27.03 -9.42
N TYR A 509 -7.82 25.94 -9.09
CA TYR A 509 -8.73 25.91 -7.93
C TYR A 509 -8.02 26.19 -6.62
N PHE A 510 -6.83 25.59 -6.44
CA PHE A 510 -6.10 25.62 -5.17
C PHE A 510 -5.72 27.05 -4.75
N SER A 511 -5.08 27.82 -5.63
CA SER A 511 -4.73 29.23 -5.38
C SER A 511 -5.96 30.12 -5.19
N ASN A 512 -7.01 29.89 -5.97
CA ASN A 512 -8.24 30.66 -5.87
C ASN A 512 -8.91 30.50 -4.49
N GLN A 513 -8.80 29.34 -3.88
CA GLN A 513 -9.39 29.09 -2.56
C GLN A 513 -8.55 29.72 -1.45
N ILE A 514 -7.21 29.62 -1.52
CA ILE A 514 -6.31 30.25 -0.55
C ILE A 514 -6.52 31.77 -0.53
N GLN A 515 -6.70 32.41 -1.69
CA GLN A 515 -6.93 33.87 -1.76
C GLN A 515 -8.26 34.31 -1.16
N ARG A 516 -9.29 33.46 -1.17
CA ARG A 516 -10.61 33.80 -0.59
C ARG A 516 -10.60 33.83 0.94
N ASP A 517 -9.75 33.03 1.59
CA ASP A 517 -9.68 32.98 3.05
C ASP A 517 -8.81 34.11 3.65
N TYR A 518 -8.12 34.90 2.80
CA TYR A 518 -7.35 36.09 3.20
C TYR A 518 -8.09 37.42 2.97
N ILE A 519 -9.32 37.41 2.43
CA ILE A 519 -10.22 38.56 2.26
C ILE A 519 -11.38 38.42 3.24
#